data_2d92f2430d6fa1b24dc1caa13e598662
#
_entry.id   2d92f2430d6fa1b24dc1caa13e598662
#
_cell.length_a   1.000
_cell.length_b   1.000
_cell.length_c   1.000
_cell.angle_alpha   90.00
_cell.angle_beta   90.00
_cell.angle_gamma   90.00
#
_symmetry.space_group_name_H-M   'P 1'
#
loop_
_entity.id
_entity.type
_entity.pdbx_description
1 polymer ?
#
loop_
_entity_poly.entity_id
_entity_poly.type
_entity_poly.pdbx_seq_one_letter_code
_entity_poly.pdbx_strand_id
1 'polypeptide(L)'
;INLSKSRNSNAIFFELEKNAFDNLDIRLAARYESMKNESSFDPKISFKYQITDSLNIRFSKGTAFSLPSMAQMFSSEINLGSVRDISSSVFVRQASIGNPNLKPATSNNSNLGLIFQKNRLRLTLDLWEIDYKDRIEVESAQAILSSNPNGSSITRNEFGDLIGVTTTYFNEDNTLIRGMDIQIQYLIELIKGEVSINIMGTNLSDFKTPSLTDPNLMINRVGKFNFDSHTFSLPKKRLNSFI
;
A
#
# COMPACT_ATOMS: atom_id res chain seq x y z
N ILE A 1 -11.99 -24.86 0.04
CA ILE A 1 -12.03 -24.33 1.43
C ILE A 1 -13.39 -23.69 1.63
N ASN A 2 -14.29 -24.33 2.41
CA ASN A 2 -15.57 -23.74 2.77
C ASN A 2 -15.38 -22.88 4.03
N LEU A 3 -14.95 -21.63 3.86
CA LEU A 3 -14.88 -20.66 4.93
C LEU A 3 -16.21 -19.88 5.00
N SER A 4 -17.08 -20.25 5.93
CA SER A 4 -18.33 -19.51 6.21
C SER A 4 -18.14 -18.63 7.44
N LYS A 5 -17.53 -17.49 7.25
CA LYS A 5 -17.36 -16.44 8.28
C LYS A 5 -17.88 -15.12 7.74
N SER A 6 -18.59 -14.39 8.59
CA SER A 6 -19.14 -13.07 8.24
C SER A 6 -18.78 -12.05 9.32
N ARG A 7 -18.72 -10.79 8.91
CA ARG A 7 -18.53 -9.64 9.78
C ARG A 7 -19.48 -8.54 9.35
N ASN A 8 -20.19 -7.96 10.31
CA ASN A 8 -21.05 -6.81 10.10
C ASN A 8 -20.29 -5.54 10.53
N SER A 9 -20.40 -4.49 9.75
CA SER A 9 -19.94 -3.15 10.11
C SER A 9 -21.05 -2.13 9.87
N ASN A 10 -21.06 -1.08 10.70
CA ASN A 10 -21.91 0.09 10.50
C ASN A 10 -20.99 1.31 10.41
N ALA A 11 -21.26 2.19 9.44
CA ALA A 11 -20.46 3.38 9.26
C ALA A 11 -21.37 4.62 9.08
N ILE A 12 -20.89 5.73 9.61
CA ILE A 12 -21.43 7.06 9.35
C ILE A 12 -20.30 7.94 8.84
N PHE A 13 -20.61 8.79 7.88
CA PHE A 13 -19.63 9.75 7.35
C PHE A 13 -20.24 11.15 7.28
N PHE A 14 -19.36 12.12 7.38
CA PHE A 14 -19.67 13.53 7.25
C PHE A 14 -18.69 14.17 6.28
N GLU A 15 -19.17 15.05 5.42
CA GLU A 15 -18.35 15.86 4.53
C GLU A 15 -18.91 17.28 4.47
N LEU A 16 -18.02 18.27 4.62
CA LEU A 16 -18.30 19.68 4.48
C LEU A 16 -17.30 20.28 3.51
N GLU A 17 -17.80 20.91 2.47
CA GLU A 17 -17.02 21.71 1.52
C GLU A 17 -17.44 23.17 1.59
N LYS A 18 -16.49 24.08 1.64
CA LYS A 18 -16.72 25.51 1.70
C LYS A 18 -15.66 26.28 0.93
N ASN A 19 -16.11 27.18 0.07
CA ASN A 19 -15.29 28.24 -0.48
C ASN A 19 -15.12 29.31 0.62
N ALA A 20 -13.99 29.27 1.31
CA ALA A 20 -13.73 30.17 2.44
C ALA A 20 -13.44 31.59 1.97
N PHE A 21 -12.79 31.73 0.80
CA PHE A 21 -12.51 32.95 0.07
C PHE A 21 -12.63 32.66 -1.44
N ASP A 22 -12.61 33.67 -2.28
CA ASP A 22 -12.74 33.51 -3.74
C ASP A 22 -11.71 32.56 -4.36
N ASN A 23 -10.57 32.39 -3.69
CA ASN A 23 -9.44 31.58 -4.15
C ASN A 23 -9.08 30.43 -3.22
N LEU A 24 -9.87 30.14 -2.16
CA LEU A 24 -9.57 29.09 -1.17
C LEU A 24 -10.77 28.17 -0.95
N ASP A 25 -10.65 26.94 -1.39
CA ASP A 25 -11.57 25.85 -1.08
C ASP A 25 -11.05 25.03 0.12
N ILE A 26 -11.92 24.76 1.09
CA ILE A 26 -11.66 23.94 2.26
C ILE A 26 -12.64 22.78 2.25
N ARG A 27 -12.15 21.56 2.45
CA ARG A 27 -12.97 20.36 2.65
C ARG A 27 -12.58 19.66 3.93
N LEU A 28 -13.58 19.40 4.77
CA LEU A 28 -13.48 18.58 5.97
C LEU A 28 -14.31 17.33 5.78
N ALA A 29 -13.73 16.18 6.07
CA ALA A 29 -14.44 14.91 6.05
C ALA A 29 -14.09 14.11 7.29
N ALA A 30 -15.02 13.29 7.76
CA ALA A 30 -14.80 12.33 8.81
C ALA A 30 -15.67 11.09 8.58
N ARG A 31 -15.12 9.93 8.85
CA ARG A 31 -15.82 8.64 8.84
C ARG A 31 -15.63 7.98 10.19
N TYR A 32 -16.73 7.57 10.79
CA TYR A 32 -16.72 6.66 11.94
C TYR A 32 -17.27 5.31 11.49
N GLU A 33 -16.55 4.25 11.77
CA GLU A 33 -16.99 2.88 11.50
C GLU A 33 -16.90 2.05 12.77
N SER A 34 -17.98 1.33 13.08
CA SER A 34 -18.08 0.44 14.23
C SER A 34 -18.32 -0.99 13.76
N MET A 35 -17.56 -1.89 14.32
CA MET A 35 -17.62 -3.33 14.13
C MET A 35 -17.71 -3.99 15.50
N LYS A 36 -18.02 -5.29 15.55
CA LYS A 36 -18.33 -6.00 16.79
C LYS A 36 -17.37 -5.73 17.95
N ASN A 37 -16.05 -5.64 17.67
CA ASN A 37 -15.01 -5.45 18.69
C ASN A 37 -14.03 -4.32 18.39
N GLU A 38 -14.21 -3.62 17.28
CA GLU A 38 -13.30 -2.61 16.78
C GLU A 38 -14.07 -1.38 16.32
N SER A 39 -13.46 -0.23 16.40
CA SER A 39 -14.00 0.99 15.80
C SER A 39 -12.88 1.87 15.26
N SER A 40 -13.17 2.65 14.24
CA SER A 40 -12.24 3.62 13.68
C SER A 40 -12.90 4.97 13.50
N PHE A 41 -12.12 6.02 13.69
CA PHE A 41 -12.48 7.39 13.35
C PHE A 41 -11.42 7.99 12.44
N ASP A 42 -11.81 8.27 11.19
CA ASP A 42 -10.90 8.67 10.13
C ASP A 42 -11.24 10.09 9.63
N PRO A 43 -10.64 11.13 10.23
CA PRO A 43 -10.76 12.49 9.78
C PRO A 43 -9.86 12.77 8.57
N LYS A 44 -10.30 13.71 7.72
CA LYS A 44 -9.53 14.25 6.60
C LYS A 44 -9.79 15.74 6.46
N ILE A 45 -8.72 16.50 6.25
CA ILE A 45 -8.76 17.91 5.87
C ILE A 45 -8.08 18.09 4.51
N SER A 46 -8.64 18.95 3.68
CA SER A 46 -8.06 19.30 2.38
C SER A 46 -8.24 20.79 2.11
N PHE A 47 -7.24 21.36 1.46
CA PHE A 47 -7.22 22.75 0.99
C PHE A 47 -6.86 22.77 -0.48
N LYS A 48 -7.49 23.66 -1.22
CA LYS A 48 -7.05 24.04 -2.57
C LYS A 48 -7.03 25.57 -2.64
N TYR A 49 -5.88 26.12 -2.96
CA TYR A 49 -5.66 27.55 -3.07
C TYR A 49 -5.26 27.92 -4.49
N GLN A 50 -6.00 28.82 -5.08
CA GLN A 50 -5.71 29.37 -6.40
C GLN A 50 -4.70 30.51 -6.26
N ILE A 51 -3.46 30.28 -6.68
CA ILE A 51 -2.37 31.27 -6.63
C ILE A 51 -2.52 32.28 -7.77
N THR A 52 -2.85 31.78 -8.97
CA THR A 52 -3.18 32.56 -10.17
C THR A 52 -4.28 31.84 -10.94
N ASP A 53 -4.82 32.45 -12.01
CA ASP A 53 -5.82 31.80 -12.88
C ASP A 53 -5.35 30.48 -13.49
N SER A 54 -4.04 30.27 -13.57
CA SER A 54 -3.43 29.08 -14.17
C SER A 54 -2.76 28.15 -13.15
N LEU A 55 -2.53 28.58 -11.91
CA LEU A 55 -1.77 27.84 -10.92
C LEU A 55 -2.53 27.65 -9.61
N ASN A 56 -2.69 26.40 -9.22
CA ASN A 56 -3.29 26.02 -7.93
C ASN A 56 -2.33 25.17 -7.12
N ILE A 57 -2.33 25.34 -5.82
CA ILE A 57 -1.72 24.45 -4.85
C ILE A 57 -2.82 23.69 -4.11
N ARG A 58 -2.59 22.42 -3.80
CA ARG A 58 -3.50 21.63 -2.98
C ARG A 58 -2.73 20.90 -1.87
N PHE A 59 -3.38 20.74 -0.75
CA PHE A 59 -2.87 19.94 0.36
C PHE A 59 -3.99 19.08 0.92
N SER A 60 -3.68 17.87 1.34
CA SER A 60 -4.59 17.07 2.14
C SER A 60 -3.84 16.27 3.20
N LYS A 61 -4.49 16.08 4.35
CA LYS A 61 -4.03 15.20 5.43
C LYS A 61 -5.23 14.47 6.01
N GLY A 62 -5.06 13.18 6.27
CA GLY A 62 -6.11 12.36 6.88
C GLY A 62 -5.61 11.02 7.30
N THR A 63 -6.44 10.30 8.05
CA THR A 63 -6.19 8.92 8.45
C THR A 63 -7.04 7.96 7.62
N ALA A 64 -6.68 6.70 7.62
CA ALA A 64 -7.47 5.61 7.08
C ALA A 64 -7.16 4.33 7.85
N PHE A 65 -8.07 3.36 7.82
CA PHE A 65 -7.84 2.04 8.37
C PHE A 65 -8.30 0.95 7.41
N SER A 66 -7.77 -0.25 7.60
CA SER A 66 -8.15 -1.43 6.83
C SER A 66 -8.21 -2.66 7.74
N LEU A 67 -9.35 -3.33 7.70
CA LEU A 67 -9.54 -4.57 8.47
C LEU A 67 -8.89 -5.76 7.78
N PRO A 68 -8.38 -6.73 8.55
CA PRO A 68 -8.00 -8.01 7.99
C PRO A 68 -9.20 -8.67 7.31
N SER A 69 -8.98 -9.26 6.15
CA SER A 69 -10.03 -10.05 5.47
C SER A 69 -10.33 -11.34 6.26
N MET A 70 -11.52 -11.91 6.03
CA MET A 70 -11.87 -13.19 6.64
C MET A 70 -10.90 -14.32 6.26
N ALA A 71 -10.37 -14.27 5.03
CA ALA A 71 -9.37 -15.23 4.58
C ALA A 71 -8.03 -15.06 5.32
N GLN A 72 -7.56 -13.82 5.50
CA GLN A 72 -6.34 -13.55 6.28
C GLN A 72 -6.45 -13.99 7.74
N MET A 73 -7.65 -13.96 8.31
CA MET A 73 -7.86 -14.35 9.70
C MET A 73 -8.12 -15.86 9.88
N PHE A 74 -8.86 -16.49 8.98
CA PHE A 74 -9.48 -17.78 9.27
C PHE A 74 -9.26 -18.85 8.19
N SER A 75 -8.51 -18.61 7.13
CA SER A 75 -8.22 -19.67 6.17
C SER A 75 -7.40 -20.79 6.84
N SER A 76 -7.78 -22.03 6.57
CA SER A 76 -7.07 -23.19 7.09
C SER A 76 -5.70 -23.33 6.44
N GLU A 77 -5.64 -23.15 5.13
CA GLU A 77 -4.40 -23.15 4.35
C GLU A 77 -4.66 -22.60 2.94
N ILE A 78 -3.79 -21.71 2.48
CA ILE A 78 -3.77 -21.21 1.11
C ILE A 78 -2.40 -21.48 0.53
N ASN A 79 -2.33 -22.13 -0.65
CA ASN A 79 -1.08 -22.29 -1.37
C ASN A 79 -0.71 -20.96 -2.03
N LEU A 80 0.43 -20.38 -1.65
CA LEU A 80 0.93 -19.09 -2.18
C LEU A 80 1.99 -19.25 -3.26
N GLY A 81 2.49 -20.48 -3.51
CA GLY A 81 3.53 -20.69 -4.49
C GLY A 81 4.59 -21.68 -4.03
N SER A 82 5.85 -21.41 -4.40
CA SER A 82 6.98 -22.23 -4.06
C SER A 82 8.13 -21.42 -3.48
N VAL A 83 8.92 -22.06 -2.62
CA VAL A 83 10.17 -21.55 -2.06
C VAL A 83 11.32 -22.44 -2.50
N ARG A 84 12.50 -21.86 -2.71
CA ARG A 84 13.69 -22.59 -3.12
C ARG A 84 14.51 -22.99 -1.90
N ASP A 85 14.77 -24.28 -1.75
CA ASP A 85 15.83 -24.75 -0.86
C ASP A 85 17.19 -24.49 -1.52
N ILE A 86 17.97 -23.57 -0.93
CA ILE A 86 19.29 -23.20 -1.46
C ILE A 86 20.28 -24.39 -1.36
N SER A 87 20.12 -25.23 -0.37
CA SER A 87 21.04 -26.38 -0.12
C SER A 87 20.86 -27.48 -1.15
N SER A 88 19.63 -27.78 -1.55
CA SER A 88 19.32 -28.87 -2.49
C SER A 88 18.93 -28.38 -3.88
N SER A 89 18.76 -27.05 -4.06
CA SER A 89 18.29 -26.42 -5.30
C SER A 89 16.86 -26.87 -5.73
N VAL A 90 16.09 -27.45 -4.82
CA VAL A 90 14.71 -27.92 -5.05
C VAL A 90 13.73 -26.81 -4.72
N PHE A 91 12.64 -26.72 -5.50
CA PHE A 91 11.51 -25.87 -5.19
C PHE A 91 10.44 -26.69 -4.46
N VAL A 92 9.99 -26.20 -3.33
CA VAL A 92 8.97 -26.84 -2.51
C VAL A 92 7.76 -25.92 -2.30
N ARG A 93 6.67 -26.50 -1.86
CA ARG A 93 5.42 -25.82 -1.61
C ARG A 93 5.57 -24.76 -0.51
N GLN A 94 5.08 -23.55 -0.79
CA GLN A 94 4.80 -22.54 0.21
C GLN A 94 3.29 -22.47 0.45
N ALA A 95 2.87 -22.58 1.68
CA ALA A 95 1.47 -22.43 2.07
C ALA A 95 1.34 -21.42 3.21
N SER A 96 0.20 -20.74 3.27
CA SER A 96 -0.09 -19.78 4.34
C SER A 96 -1.36 -20.18 5.07
N ILE A 97 -1.37 -20.02 6.39
CA ILE A 97 -2.51 -20.18 7.27
C ILE A 97 -2.98 -18.81 7.78
N GLY A 98 -4.28 -18.72 8.09
CA GLY A 98 -4.86 -17.49 8.64
C GLY A 98 -4.39 -17.24 10.07
N ASN A 99 -4.39 -15.95 10.47
CA ASN A 99 -4.09 -15.53 11.83
C ASN A 99 -5.27 -14.76 12.42
N PRO A 100 -6.02 -15.37 13.37
CA PRO A 100 -7.19 -14.73 13.99
C PRO A 100 -6.85 -13.54 14.90
N ASN A 101 -5.56 -13.35 15.24
CA ASN A 101 -5.08 -12.28 16.12
C ASN A 101 -4.67 -11.01 15.36
N LEU A 102 -4.91 -10.95 14.06
CA LEU A 102 -4.60 -9.75 13.26
C LEU A 102 -5.40 -8.55 13.74
N LYS A 103 -4.68 -7.42 13.89
CA LYS A 103 -5.24 -6.11 14.17
C LYS A 103 -5.56 -5.37 12.88
N PRO A 104 -6.46 -4.37 12.91
CA PRO A 104 -6.63 -3.45 11.79
C PRO A 104 -5.33 -2.69 11.47
N ALA A 105 -5.01 -2.58 10.20
CA ALA A 105 -3.96 -1.68 9.73
C ALA A 105 -4.48 -0.24 9.72
N THR A 106 -3.67 0.72 10.16
CA THR A 106 -4.00 2.14 10.12
C THR A 106 -2.97 2.91 9.33
N SER A 107 -3.34 4.09 8.80
CA SER A 107 -2.39 4.95 8.12
C SER A 107 -2.66 6.44 8.34
N ASN A 108 -1.59 7.23 8.33
CA ASN A 108 -1.60 8.68 8.17
C ASN A 108 -1.17 9.02 6.74
N ASN A 109 -1.99 9.76 6.02
CA ASN A 109 -1.76 10.09 4.63
C ASN A 109 -1.62 11.61 4.49
N SER A 110 -0.59 12.06 3.78
CA SER A 110 -0.35 13.46 3.46
C SER A 110 -0.07 13.61 1.98
N ASN A 111 -0.62 14.64 1.36
CA ASN A 111 -0.37 14.98 -0.04
C ASN A 111 -0.23 16.49 -0.19
N LEU A 112 0.77 16.91 -0.99
CA LEU A 112 0.97 18.29 -1.43
C LEU A 112 1.07 18.29 -2.94
N GLY A 113 0.18 19.02 -3.61
CA GLY A 113 0.09 19.03 -5.07
C GLY A 113 0.14 20.41 -5.66
N LEU A 114 0.72 20.54 -6.87
CA LEU A 114 0.64 21.69 -7.73
C LEU A 114 -0.13 21.32 -8.99
N ILE A 115 -1.04 22.19 -9.42
CA ILE A 115 -1.81 22.05 -10.65
C ILE A 115 -1.60 23.33 -11.47
N PHE A 116 -0.95 23.17 -12.61
CA PHE A 116 -0.86 24.23 -13.61
C PHE A 116 -1.77 23.88 -14.79
N GLN A 117 -2.65 24.80 -15.15
CA GLN A 117 -3.54 24.64 -16.30
C GLN A 117 -3.61 25.95 -17.08
N LYS A 118 -3.19 25.89 -18.32
CA LYS A 118 -3.28 27.04 -19.24
C LYS A 118 -3.58 26.56 -20.66
N ASN A 119 -4.62 27.08 -21.25
CA ASN A 119 -5.11 26.65 -22.55
C ASN A 119 -5.35 25.13 -22.59
N ARG A 120 -4.59 24.42 -23.41
CA ARG A 120 -4.67 22.99 -23.70
C ARG A 120 -3.70 22.14 -22.88
N LEU A 121 -2.86 22.77 -22.05
CA LEU A 121 -1.87 22.12 -21.22
C LEU A 121 -2.36 22.05 -19.77
N ARG A 122 -2.33 20.84 -19.20
CA ARG A 122 -2.48 20.60 -17.77
C ARG A 122 -1.28 19.82 -17.26
N LEU A 123 -0.64 20.35 -16.21
CA LEU A 123 0.43 19.69 -15.48
C LEU A 123 -0.01 19.51 -14.04
N THR A 124 0.23 18.33 -13.48
CA THR A 124 0.00 18.06 -12.07
C THR A 124 1.26 17.44 -11.49
N LEU A 125 1.68 17.92 -10.33
CA LEU A 125 2.78 17.38 -9.54
C LEU A 125 2.26 17.13 -8.13
N ASP A 126 2.38 15.91 -7.62
CA ASP A 126 1.98 15.53 -6.28
C ASP A 126 3.13 14.90 -5.52
N LEU A 127 3.41 15.41 -4.33
CA LEU A 127 4.28 14.80 -3.34
C LEU A 127 3.40 14.14 -2.29
N TRP A 128 3.62 12.86 -2.01
CA TRP A 128 2.78 12.12 -1.09
C TRP A 128 3.58 11.26 -0.12
N GLU A 129 3.01 11.08 1.06
CA GLU A 129 3.53 10.26 2.13
C GLU A 129 2.40 9.45 2.75
N ILE A 130 2.66 8.19 3.02
CA ILE A 130 1.78 7.27 3.73
C ILE A 130 2.61 6.62 4.85
N ASP A 131 2.18 6.82 6.09
CA ASP A 131 2.78 6.21 7.27
C ASP A 131 1.80 5.16 7.82
N TYR A 132 2.12 3.89 7.62
CA TYR A 132 1.32 2.75 8.09
C TYR A 132 1.77 2.27 9.46
N LYS A 133 0.78 1.85 10.25
CA LYS A 133 0.95 1.02 11.44
C LYS A 133 0.15 -0.27 11.30
N ASP A 134 0.70 -1.35 11.81
CA ASP A 134 0.06 -2.67 11.80
C ASP A 134 -0.35 -3.12 10.38
N ARG A 135 0.45 -2.81 9.36
CA ARG A 135 0.20 -3.23 7.97
C ARG A 135 0.13 -4.75 7.88
N ILE A 136 -0.93 -5.29 7.28
CA ILE A 136 -1.13 -6.74 7.23
C ILE A 136 -0.33 -7.32 6.06
N GLU A 137 0.61 -8.19 6.38
CA GLU A 137 1.50 -8.88 5.46
C GLU A 137 1.52 -10.37 5.71
N VAL A 138 2.09 -11.13 4.76
CA VAL A 138 2.37 -12.55 4.91
C VAL A 138 3.87 -12.74 5.09
N GLU A 139 4.27 -13.65 5.97
CA GLU A 139 5.66 -13.99 6.20
C GLU A 139 6.34 -14.45 4.89
N SER A 140 7.60 -14.09 4.70
CA SER A 140 8.40 -14.60 3.60
C SER A 140 8.91 -16.01 3.92
N ALA A 141 8.45 -17.00 3.18
CA ALA A 141 8.92 -18.37 3.32
C ALA A 141 10.44 -18.50 3.11
N GLN A 142 11.00 -17.69 2.19
CA GLN A 142 12.44 -17.67 1.94
C GLN A 142 13.21 -17.07 3.13
N ALA A 143 12.67 -16.01 3.74
CA ALA A 143 13.27 -15.42 4.94
C ALA A 143 13.23 -16.39 6.13
N ILE A 144 12.11 -17.09 6.34
CA ILE A 144 11.98 -18.13 7.38
C ILE A 144 13.02 -19.23 7.15
N LEU A 145 13.11 -19.76 5.93
CA LEU A 145 14.04 -20.83 5.59
C LEU A 145 15.50 -20.40 5.80
N SER A 146 15.84 -19.16 5.47
CA SER A 146 17.20 -18.62 5.60
C SER A 146 17.57 -18.34 7.06
N SER A 147 16.65 -17.85 7.88
CA SER A 147 16.89 -17.46 9.28
C SER A 147 16.80 -18.64 10.26
N ASN A 148 15.87 -19.57 10.01
CA ASN A 148 15.60 -20.71 10.89
C ASN A 148 15.25 -21.98 10.10
N PRO A 149 16.24 -22.61 9.42
CA PRO A 149 16.00 -23.73 8.50
C PRO A 149 15.46 -25.00 9.14
N ASN A 150 15.44 -25.07 10.47
CA ASN A 150 14.89 -26.20 11.26
C ASN A 150 13.74 -25.79 12.18
N GLY A 151 13.16 -24.60 11.94
CA GLY A 151 12.01 -24.09 12.73
C GLY A 151 10.72 -24.88 12.47
N SER A 152 9.74 -24.67 13.32
CA SER A 152 8.42 -25.35 13.25
C SER A 152 7.63 -25.06 11.99
N SER A 153 7.92 -23.95 11.30
CA SER A 153 7.34 -23.58 10.00
C SER A 153 7.91 -24.35 8.82
N ILE A 154 8.97 -25.14 9.05
CA ILE A 154 9.70 -25.91 8.03
C ILE A 154 9.30 -27.37 8.16
N THR A 155 8.88 -27.98 7.06
CA THR A 155 8.57 -29.41 7.01
C THR A 155 9.64 -30.12 6.18
N ARG A 156 10.28 -31.13 6.79
CA ARG A 156 11.27 -32.00 6.14
C ARG A 156 10.81 -33.45 6.17
N ASN A 157 11.25 -34.25 5.19
CA ASN A 157 11.03 -35.68 5.17
C ASN A 157 12.05 -36.43 6.09
N GLU A 158 11.94 -37.75 6.14
CA GLU A 158 12.82 -38.62 6.94
C GLU A 158 14.29 -38.56 6.51
N PHE A 159 14.56 -38.12 5.27
CA PHE A 159 15.92 -37.99 4.72
C PHE A 159 16.49 -36.57 4.96
N GLY A 160 15.71 -35.66 5.59
CA GLY A 160 16.10 -34.28 5.84
C GLY A 160 15.81 -33.33 4.68
N ASP A 161 15.22 -33.79 3.58
CA ASP A 161 14.85 -32.95 2.45
C ASP A 161 13.71 -32.02 2.80
N LEU A 162 13.78 -30.76 2.36
CA LEU A 162 12.69 -29.81 2.50
C LEU A 162 11.49 -30.24 1.64
N ILE A 163 10.31 -30.33 2.22
CA ILE A 163 9.05 -30.66 1.53
C ILE A 163 7.99 -29.54 1.59
N GLY A 164 8.13 -28.58 2.50
CA GLY A 164 7.25 -27.45 2.57
C GLY A 164 7.65 -26.39 3.58
N VAL A 165 7.13 -25.18 3.38
CA VAL A 165 7.24 -24.07 4.32
C VAL A 165 5.85 -23.49 4.57
N THR A 166 5.47 -23.41 5.83
CA THR A 166 4.20 -22.78 6.26
C THR A 166 4.47 -21.38 6.77
N THR A 167 3.72 -20.42 6.24
CA THR A 167 3.77 -19.01 6.64
C THR A 167 2.46 -18.60 7.29
N THR A 168 2.45 -17.49 8.01
CA THR A 168 1.22 -16.91 8.57
C THR A 168 1.13 -15.43 8.21
N TYR A 169 -0.06 -14.85 8.37
CA TYR A 169 -0.25 -13.40 8.27
C TYR A 169 0.13 -12.74 9.59
N PHE A 170 0.70 -11.54 9.52
CA PHE A 170 1.08 -10.76 10.69
C PHE A 170 0.86 -9.27 10.46
N ASN A 171 0.86 -8.50 11.54
CA ASN A 171 0.88 -7.04 11.45
C ASN A 171 2.34 -6.58 11.45
N GLU A 172 2.78 -6.02 10.33
CA GLU A 172 4.08 -5.38 10.21
C GLU A 172 4.01 -4.02 10.89
N ASP A 173 4.95 -3.73 11.78
CA ASP A 173 5.01 -2.48 12.53
C ASP A 173 4.98 -1.25 11.57
N ASN A 174 5.85 -0.33 11.68
CA ASN A 174 5.83 0.89 10.89
C ASN A 174 6.27 0.63 9.44
N THR A 175 5.46 1.07 8.46
CA THR A 175 5.84 1.10 7.03
C THR A 175 5.68 2.51 6.51
N LEU A 176 6.79 3.14 6.06
CA LEU A 176 6.78 4.48 5.51
C LEU A 176 6.92 4.44 3.99
N ILE A 177 5.96 5.03 3.29
CA ILE A 177 5.95 5.10 1.83
C ILE A 177 5.94 6.56 1.40
N ARG A 178 6.85 6.95 0.49
CA ARG A 178 6.93 8.30 -0.05
C ARG A 178 7.16 8.27 -1.54
N GLY A 179 6.54 9.20 -2.23
CA GLY A 179 6.72 9.30 -3.65
C GLY A 179 6.30 10.64 -4.22
N MET A 180 6.49 10.73 -5.52
CA MET A 180 6.12 11.87 -6.34
C MET A 180 5.45 11.36 -7.60
N ASP A 181 4.30 11.95 -7.93
CA ASP A 181 3.60 11.71 -9.17
C ASP A 181 3.63 12.97 -10.04
N ILE A 182 3.84 12.78 -11.34
CA ILE A 182 3.72 13.81 -12.37
C ILE A 182 2.71 13.36 -13.40
N GLN A 183 1.82 14.26 -13.78
CA GLN A 183 0.90 14.04 -14.88
C GLN A 183 0.95 15.23 -15.84
N ILE A 184 1.10 14.94 -17.13
CA ILE A 184 1.07 15.91 -18.22
C ILE A 184 -0.07 15.51 -19.14
N GLN A 185 -0.98 16.43 -19.38
CA GLN A 185 -2.06 16.27 -20.34
C GLN A 185 -2.00 17.43 -21.34
N TYR A 186 -1.99 17.10 -22.62
CA TYR A 186 -2.00 18.09 -23.70
C TYR A 186 -3.03 17.72 -24.75
N LEU A 187 -3.94 18.65 -25.05
CA LEU A 187 -4.99 18.48 -26.03
C LEU A 187 -4.61 19.16 -27.34
N ILE A 188 -4.65 18.41 -28.45
CA ILE A 188 -4.43 18.93 -29.81
C ILE A 188 -5.77 18.88 -30.53
N GLU A 189 -6.30 20.03 -30.91
CA GLU A 189 -7.47 20.12 -31.77
C GLU A 189 -7.06 19.97 -33.22
N LEU A 190 -7.75 19.12 -33.95
CA LEU A 190 -7.62 18.88 -35.36
C LEU A 190 -8.90 19.32 -36.08
N ILE A 191 -8.86 19.47 -37.41
CA ILE A 191 -10.03 19.89 -38.21
C ILE A 191 -11.23 18.93 -38.05
N LYS A 192 -11.00 17.64 -37.76
CA LYS A 192 -12.04 16.62 -37.66
C LYS A 192 -11.97 15.78 -36.36
N GLY A 193 -11.42 16.35 -35.29
CA GLY A 193 -11.35 15.61 -34.01
C GLY A 193 -10.33 16.21 -33.06
N GLU A 194 -10.04 15.47 -31.99
CA GLU A 194 -9.11 15.85 -30.95
C GLU A 194 -8.11 14.70 -30.69
N VAL A 195 -6.88 15.05 -30.37
CA VAL A 195 -5.86 14.11 -29.88
C VAL A 195 -5.46 14.53 -28.49
N SER A 196 -5.62 13.62 -27.52
CA SER A 196 -5.21 13.83 -26.13
C SER A 196 -3.93 13.05 -25.84
N ILE A 197 -2.85 13.74 -25.53
CA ILE A 197 -1.59 13.12 -25.08
C ILE A 197 -1.56 13.17 -23.56
N ASN A 198 -1.44 11.99 -22.93
CA ASN A 198 -1.34 11.85 -21.49
C ASN A 198 -0.03 11.14 -21.14
N ILE A 199 0.76 11.74 -20.26
CA ILE A 199 1.97 11.15 -19.70
C ILE A 199 1.83 11.14 -18.19
N MET A 200 2.02 9.97 -17.58
CA MET A 200 1.96 9.78 -16.13
C MET A 200 3.26 9.15 -15.67
N GLY A 201 3.91 9.77 -14.69
CA GLY A 201 5.12 9.25 -14.08
C GLY A 201 5.00 9.17 -12.58
N THR A 202 5.49 8.08 -12.00
CA THR A 202 5.64 7.91 -10.55
C THR A 202 7.12 7.70 -10.23
N ASN A 203 7.61 8.43 -9.25
CA ASN A 203 8.91 8.19 -8.63
C ASN A 203 8.69 7.82 -7.16
N LEU A 204 8.88 6.54 -6.83
CA LEU A 204 8.84 6.04 -5.47
C LEU A 204 10.20 6.29 -4.81
N SER A 205 10.26 7.17 -3.82
CA SER A 205 11.51 7.52 -3.12
C SER A 205 11.80 6.59 -1.96
N ASP A 206 10.76 6.28 -1.18
CA ASP A 206 10.87 5.44 0.00
C ASP A 206 9.75 4.39 0.03
N PHE A 207 10.12 3.19 0.41
CA PHE A 207 9.28 2.13 0.93
C PHE A 207 10.07 1.48 2.05
N LYS A 208 9.94 2.03 3.25
CA LYS A 208 10.72 1.62 4.41
C LYS A 208 9.89 0.68 5.27
N THR A 209 10.46 -0.49 5.55
CA THR A 209 9.92 -1.48 6.47
C THR A 209 10.96 -1.85 7.52
N PRO A 210 10.57 -2.38 8.68
CA PRO A 210 11.51 -2.92 9.64
C PRO A 210 12.42 -3.99 9.03
N SER A 211 13.64 -4.09 9.53
CA SER A 211 14.50 -5.23 9.24
C SER A 211 13.97 -6.47 9.96
N LEU A 212 14.11 -7.65 9.33
CA LEU A 212 13.72 -8.92 9.97
C LEU A 212 14.64 -9.30 11.15
N THR A 213 15.87 -8.78 11.18
CA THR A 213 16.85 -9.07 12.22
C THR A 213 16.91 -8.02 13.33
N ASP A 214 16.52 -6.79 13.03
CA ASP A 214 16.46 -5.68 13.98
C ASP A 214 15.24 -4.80 13.69
N PRO A 215 14.14 -4.95 14.44
CA PRO A 215 12.92 -4.17 14.23
C PRO A 215 13.08 -2.65 14.38
N ASN A 216 14.13 -2.18 15.03
CA ASN A 216 14.42 -0.75 15.14
C ASN A 216 15.11 -0.16 13.90
N LEU A 217 15.62 -1.03 13.02
CA LEU A 217 16.28 -0.62 11.78
C LEU A 217 15.29 -0.62 10.61
N MET A 218 14.99 0.55 10.09
CA MET A 218 14.15 0.71 8.89
C MET A 218 14.97 0.60 7.61
N ILE A 219 14.59 -0.32 6.74
CA ILE A 219 15.28 -0.59 5.46
C ILE A 219 14.42 -0.08 4.30
N ASN A 220 15.01 0.80 3.46
CA ASN A 220 14.35 1.20 2.22
C ASN A 220 14.40 0.06 1.19
N ARG A 221 13.25 -0.40 0.72
CA ARG A 221 13.05 -1.54 -0.18
C ARG A 221 12.98 -1.16 -1.65
N VAL A 222 12.95 0.13 -1.99
CA VAL A 222 12.80 0.62 -3.36
C VAL A 222 14.01 0.26 -4.22
N GLY A 223 13.77 -0.29 -5.41
CA GLY A 223 14.81 -0.65 -6.38
C GLY A 223 15.67 -1.85 -5.97
N LYS A 224 15.20 -2.67 -5.04
CA LYS A 224 15.87 -3.88 -4.55
C LYS A 224 15.03 -5.11 -4.85
N PHE A 225 15.67 -6.27 -4.89
CA PHE A 225 14.97 -7.56 -5.04
C PHE A 225 14.13 -7.94 -3.81
N ASN A 226 14.51 -7.49 -2.63
CA ASN A 226 13.81 -7.75 -1.37
C ASN A 226 13.61 -9.26 -1.07
N PHE A 227 14.54 -10.09 -1.51
CA PHE A 227 14.43 -11.53 -1.42
C PHE A 227 14.41 -12.08 0.02
N ASP A 228 14.99 -11.33 0.92
CA ASP A 228 15.13 -11.61 2.36
C ASP A 228 14.06 -10.91 3.22
N SER A 229 13.01 -10.39 2.62
CA SER A 229 11.95 -9.65 3.33
C SER A 229 10.56 -10.07 2.88
N HIS A 230 9.54 -9.55 3.55
CA HIS A 230 8.14 -9.75 3.19
C HIS A 230 7.68 -8.84 2.03
N THR A 231 8.56 -7.96 1.53
CA THR A 231 8.22 -6.98 0.50
C THR A 231 8.67 -7.46 -0.88
N PHE A 232 7.82 -7.30 -1.88
CA PHE A 232 8.16 -7.58 -3.28
C PHE A 232 9.15 -6.55 -3.86
N SER A 233 9.73 -6.87 -5.02
CA SER A 233 10.54 -5.92 -5.78
C SER A 233 9.71 -4.71 -6.21
N LEU A 234 10.16 -3.52 -5.87
CA LEU A 234 9.47 -2.26 -6.13
C LEU A 234 10.28 -1.39 -7.10
N PRO A 235 9.80 -1.14 -8.32
CA PRO A 235 10.49 -0.25 -9.24
C PRO A 235 10.49 1.19 -8.72
N LYS A 236 11.64 1.85 -8.78
CA LYS A 236 11.80 3.24 -8.35
C LYS A 236 11.03 4.22 -9.23
N LYS A 237 10.95 3.93 -10.53
CA LYS A 237 10.29 4.81 -11.51
C LYS A 237 9.34 4.00 -12.38
N ARG A 238 8.17 4.57 -12.64
CA ARG A 238 7.19 4.07 -13.62
C ARG A 238 6.78 5.22 -14.52
N LEU A 239 6.64 4.96 -15.80
CA LEU A 239 6.15 5.91 -16.79
C LEU A 239 5.13 5.22 -17.69
N ASN A 240 4.00 5.88 -17.88
CA ASN A 240 2.94 5.47 -18.80
C ASN A 240 2.63 6.62 -19.74
N SER A 241 2.35 6.32 -21.00
CA SER A 241 1.90 7.30 -21.99
C SER A 241 0.74 6.75 -22.79
N PHE A 242 -0.23 7.62 -23.09
CA PHE A 242 -1.44 7.31 -23.85
C PHE A 242 -1.68 8.43 -24.89
N ILE A 243 -2.16 8.03 -26.04
CA ILE A 243 -2.58 8.93 -27.10
C ILE A 243 -4.01 8.59 -27.48
#